data_44c3c3ed0bd7ffd003400316b0a9641e
#
_entry.id   44c3c3ed0bd7ffd003400316b0a9641e
#
_cell.length_a   1.000
_cell.length_b   1.000
_cell.length_c   1.000
_cell.angle_alpha   90.00
_cell.angle_beta   90.00
_cell.angle_gamma   90.00
#
_symmetry.space_group_name_H-M   'P 1'
#
loop_
_entity.id
_entity.type
_entity.pdbx_description
1 polymer ?
#
loop_
_entity_poly.entity_id
_entity_poly.type
_entity_poly.pdbx_seq_one_letter_code
_entity_poly.pdbx_strand_id
1 'polypeptide(L)'
;NVYVNAFNHGYNAKEFIDNLPLERVKYIHMAGHEQVSPDTIIDTHGQPIIDPVFDLFEWAIEKISPVPILLERDFNIPQMKELQSELARLQSIVDKVWESEYASEGRNT
;
A
#
# COMPACT_ATOMS: atom_id res chain seq x y z
N ASN A 1 -5.02 -2.97 5.61
CA ASN A 1 -5.53 -2.96 6.99
C ASN A 1 -5.89 -1.55 7.45
N VAL A 2 -5.01 -0.58 7.28
CA VAL A 2 -5.31 0.82 7.61
C VAL A 2 -6.52 1.32 6.81
N TYR A 3 -6.55 1.04 5.50
CA TYR A 3 -7.66 1.43 4.64
C TYR A 3 -8.97 0.79 5.09
N VAL A 4 -8.94 -0.52 5.38
CA VAL A 4 -10.14 -1.26 5.81
C VAL A 4 -10.69 -0.69 7.11
N ASN A 5 -9.85 -0.46 8.10
CA ASN A 5 -10.27 0.09 9.37
C ASN A 5 -10.82 1.52 9.23
N ALA A 6 -10.17 2.35 8.44
CA ALA A 6 -10.62 3.71 8.19
C ALA A 6 -12.01 3.72 7.53
N PHE A 7 -12.21 2.88 6.52
CA PHE A 7 -13.49 2.76 5.83
C PHE A 7 -14.61 2.32 6.79
N ASN A 8 -14.35 1.23 7.55
CA ASN A 8 -15.37 0.64 8.42
C ASN A 8 -15.75 1.54 9.61
N HIS A 9 -14.80 2.34 10.11
CA HIS A 9 -15.01 3.17 11.29
C HIS A 9 -15.20 4.65 10.97
N GLY A 10 -15.14 5.02 9.69
CA GLY A 10 -15.46 6.37 9.23
C GLY A 10 -14.44 7.44 9.59
N TYR A 11 -13.15 7.08 9.77
CA TYR A 11 -12.11 8.07 10.00
C TYR A 11 -11.18 8.20 8.78
N ASN A 12 -10.33 9.22 8.81
CA ASN A 12 -9.43 9.52 7.70
C ASN A 12 -8.14 8.69 7.81
N ALA A 13 -7.88 7.85 6.80
CA ALA A 13 -6.71 6.97 6.78
C ALA A 13 -5.40 7.76 6.80
N LYS A 14 -5.34 8.90 6.12
CA LYS A 14 -4.13 9.74 6.06
C LYS A 14 -3.82 10.35 7.43
N GLU A 15 -4.83 10.83 8.13
CA GLU A 15 -4.66 11.36 9.49
C GLU A 15 -4.18 10.27 10.44
N PHE A 16 -4.72 9.07 10.31
CA PHE A 16 -4.29 7.94 11.12
C PHE A 16 -2.81 7.65 10.89
N ILE A 17 -2.36 7.62 9.64
CA ILE A 17 -0.96 7.37 9.29
C ILE A 17 -0.06 8.49 9.83
N ASP A 18 -0.49 9.75 9.71
CA ASP A 18 0.29 10.88 10.22
C ASP A 18 0.53 10.83 11.73
N ASN A 19 -0.34 10.16 12.46
CA ASN A 19 -0.21 10.02 13.92
C ASN A 19 0.59 8.78 14.34
N LEU A 20 1.08 7.99 13.38
CA LEU A 20 1.91 6.81 13.69
C LEU A 20 3.39 7.21 13.79
N PRO A 21 4.18 6.44 14.57
CA PRO A 21 5.64 6.64 14.61
C PRO A 21 6.28 6.07 13.35
N LEU A 22 6.22 6.83 12.25
CA LEU A 22 6.62 6.36 10.92
C LEU A 22 8.08 5.95 10.83
N GLU A 23 8.95 6.49 11.69
CA GLU A 23 10.35 6.11 11.77
C GLU A 23 10.56 4.67 12.26
N ARG A 24 9.51 4.06 12.82
CA ARG A 24 9.56 2.67 13.31
C ARG A 24 9.01 1.66 12.32
N VAL A 25 8.54 2.11 11.17
CA VAL A 25 8.03 1.20 10.13
C VAL A 25 9.19 0.36 9.58
N LYS A 26 9.04 -0.96 9.60
CA LYS A 26 10.07 -1.90 9.14
C LYS A 26 9.74 -2.50 7.78
N TYR A 27 8.47 -2.62 7.45
CA TYR A 27 7.98 -3.12 6.18
C TYR A 27 6.52 -2.73 6.01
N ILE A 28 6.01 -2.88 4.80
CA ILE A 28 4.63 -2.57 4.47
C ILE A 28 3.99 -3.78 3.79
N HIS A 29 2.82 -4.17 4.27
CA HIS A 29 1.99 -5.19 3.62
C HIS A 29 0.96 -4.52 2.72
N MET A 30 0.88 -5.01 1.47
CA MET A 30 -0.16 -4.60 0.53
C MET A 30 -1.03 -5.79 0.20
N ALA A 31 -2.34 -5.64 0.38
CA ALA A 31 -3.30 -6.72 0.16
C ALA A 31 -4.65 -6.16 -0.26
N GLY A 32 -5.47 -7.01 -0.90
CA GLY A 32 -6.84 -6.67 -1.25
C GLY A 32 -7.80 -6.94 -0.10
N HIS A 33 -9.05 -6.52 -0.30
CA HIS A 33 -10.14 -6.72 0.65
C HIS A 33 -11.41 -7.03 -0.09
N GLU A 34 -12.46 -7.43 0.64
CA GLU A 34 -13.76 -7.75 0.07
C GLU A 34 -14.82 -6.81 0.63
N GLN A 35 -15.64 -6.22 -0.27
CA GLN A 35 -16.77 -5.40 0.15
C GLN A 35 -17.99 -6.28 0.35
N VAL A 36 -18.49 -6.35 1.58
CA VAL A 36 -19.63 -7.22 1.94
C VAL A 36 -20.94 -6.45 2.04
N SER A 37 -20.88 -5.13 2.18
CA SER A 37 -22.04 -4.24 2.18
C SER A 37 -21.58 -2.84 1.76
N PRO A 38 -22.52 -1.90 1.47
CA PRO A 38 -22.13 -0.54 1.05
C PRO A 38 -21.22 0.21 2.06
N ASP A 39 -21.31 -0.15 3.34
CA ASP A 39 -20.58 0.53 4.40
C ASP A 39 -19.62 -0.38 5.17
N THR A 40 -19.40 -1.61 4.72
CA THR A 40 -18.52 -2.58 5.42
C THR A 40 -17.64 -3.33 4.45
N ILE A 41 -16.34 -3.36 4.74
CA ILE A 41 -15.36 -4.16 4.00
C ILE A 41 -14.58 -5.05 4.97
N ILE A 42 -14.05 -6.15 4.45
CA ILE A 42 -13.32 -7.14 5.24
C ILE A 42 -11.91 -7.31 4.65
N ASP A 43 -10.91 -7.30 5.52
CA ASP A 43 -9.50 -7.46 5.16
C ASP A 43 -9.18 -8.94 4.90
N THR A 44 -9.64 -9.45 3.76
CA THR A 44 -9.59 -10.88 3.44
C THR A 44 -8.25 -11.32 2.85
N HIS A 45 -7.48 -10.41 2.24
CA HIS A 45 -6.25 -10.72 1.51
C HIS A 45 -6.47 -11.71 0.35
N GLY A 46 -7.68 -11.73 -0.21
CA GLY A 46 -8.04 -12.65 -1.28
C GLY A 46 -8.51 -11.98 -2.56
N GLN A 47 -8.38 -10.67 -2.65
CA GLN A 47 -8.81 -9.88 -3.81
C GLN A 47 -7.68 -8.99 -4.32
N PRO A 48 -7.77 -8.51 -5.58
CA PRO A 48 -6.83 -7.50 -6.08
C PRO A 48 -6.88 -6.23 -5.23
N ILE A 49 -5.75 -5.52 -5.18
CA ILE A 49 -5.66 -4.22 -4.51
C ILE A 49 -6.43 -3.20 -5.35
N ILE A 50 -7.31 -2.42 -4.73
CA ILE A 50 -8.09 -1.38 -5.42
C ILE A 50 -7.31 -0.07 -5.52
N ASP A 51 -7.70 0.80 -6.45
CA ASP A 51 -7.02 2.07 -6.69
C ASP A 51 -6.91 2.96 -5.46
N PRO A 52 -7.96 3.14 -4.63
CA PRO A 52 -7.80 3.95 -3.41
C PRO A 52 -6.73 3.45 -2.46
N VAL A 53 -6.49 2.15 -2.40
CA VAL A 53 -5.42 1.58 -1.56
C VAL A 53 -4.05 1.88 -2.16
N PHE A 54 -3.92 1.80 -3.49
CA PHE A 54 -2.69 2.21 -4.16
C PHE A 54 -2.40 3.71 -3.95
N ASP A 55 -3.43 4.55 -4.01
CA ASP A 55 -3.29 5.99 -3.78
C ASP A 55 -2.84 6.28 -2.35
N LEU A 56 -3.41 5.60 -1.37
CA LEU A 56 -3.01 5.71 0.03
C LEU A 56 -1.56 5.27 0.22
N PHE A 57 -1.16 4.18 -0.44
CA PHE A 57 0.20 3.67 -0.41
C PHE A 57 1.19 4.70 -0.95
N GLU A 58 0.91 5.28 -2.13
CA GLU A 58 1.78 6.31 -2.73
C GLU A 58 1.95 7.51 -1.78
N TRP A 59 0.86 7.97 -1.19
CA TRP A 59 0.89 9.07 -0.24
C TRP A 59 1.71 8.72 1.00
N ALA A 60 1.53 7.50 1.52
CA ALA A 60 2.18 7.07 2.76
C ALA A 60 3.70 6.92 2.62
N ILE A 61 4.16 6.34 1.50
CA ILE A 61 5.61 6.09 1.33
C ILE A 61 6.41 7.37 1.10
N GLU A 62 5.76 8.48 0.75
CA GLU A 62 6.43 9.78 0.69
C GLU A 62 6.94 10.22 2.07
N LYS A 63 6.36 9.69 3.12
CA LYS A 63 6.66 10.06 4.52
C LYS A 63 7.53 9.03 5.23
N ILE A 64 7.89 7.94 4.57
CA ILE A 64 8.59 6.80 5.16
C ILE A 64 9.88 6.58 4.40
N SER A 65 10.98 6.28 5.13
CA SER A 65 12.23 5.86 4.51
C SER A 65 12.02 4.50 3.82
N PRO A 66 12.79 4.19 2.75
CA PRO A 66 12.61 2.94 2.03
C PRO A 66 12.62 1.71 2.93
N VAL A 67 11.59 0.87 2.78
CA VAL A 67 11.42 -0.39 3.50
C VAL A 67 10.90 -1.45 2.52
N PRO A 68 11.02 -2.74 2.85
CA PRO A 68 10.44 -3.78 2.01
C PRO A 68 8.92 -3.64 1.90
N ILE A 69 8.41 -3.90 0.70
CA ILE A 69 6.97 -3.94 0.42
C ILE A 69 6.60 -5.38 0.10
N LEU A 70 5.62 -5.91 0.82
CA LEU A 70 5.16 -7.28 0.65
C LEU A 70 3.76 -7.29 0.07
N LEU A 71 3.59 -7.90 -1.10
CA LEU A 71 2.27 -8.15 -1.67
C LEU A 71 1.75 -9.46 -1.11
N GLU A 72 0.55 -9.45 -0.53
CA GLU A 72 -0.05 -10.61 0.10
C GLU A 72 -1.35 -10.98 -0.59
N ARG A 73 -1.46 -12.26 -0.97
CA ARG A 73 -2.67 -12.84 -1.51
C ARG A 73 -2.83 -14.24 -0.90
N ASP A 74 -3.66 -14.38 0.14
CA ASP A 74 -3.74 -15.60 0.96
C ASP A 74 -4.60 -16.69 0.33
N PHE A 75 -5.58 -16.29 -0.50
CA PHE A 75 -6.42 -17.23 -1.23
C PHE A 75 -6.90 -16.56 -2.52
N ASN A 76 -7.68 -17.28 -3.34
CA ASN A 76 -8.05 -16.82 -4.68
C ASN A 76 -6.81 -16.45 -5.48
N ILE A 77 -5.78 -17.29 -5.40
CA ILE A 77 -4.50 -17.01 -6.06
C ILE A 77 -4.74 -16.90 -7.57
N PRO A 78 -4.45 -15.73 -8.17
CA PRO A 78 -4.68 -15.51 -9.59
C PRO A 78 -3.57 -16.13 -10.43
N GLN A 79 -3.70 -16.02 -11.75
CA GLN A 79 -2.62 -16.40 -12.64
C GLN A 79 -1.40 -15.52 -12.34
N MET A 80 -0.22 -16.08 -12.58
CA MET A 80 1.06 -15.37 -12.34
C MET A 80 1.10 -14.01 -13.03
N LYS A 81 0.50 -13.90 -14.22
CA LYS A 81 0.45 -12.65 -14.96
C LYS A 81 -0.26 -11.53 -14.18
N GLU A 82 -1.33 -11.85 -13.48
CA GLU A 82 -2.06 -10.87 -12.67
C GLU A 82 -1.26 -10.43 -11.45
N LEU A 83 -0.60 -11.37 -10.78
CA LEU A 83 0.29 -11.05 -9.66
C LEU A 83 1.46 -10.17 -10.11
N GLN A 84 2.04 -10.48 -11.27
CA GLN A 84 3.12 -9.69 -11.84
C GLN A 84 2.66 -8.27 -12.17
N SER A 85 1.40 -8.10 -12.62
CA SER A 85 0.84 -6.78 -12.89
C SER A 85 0.70 -5.95 -11.60
N GLU A 86 0.22 -6.57 -10.51
CA GLU A 86 0.13 -5.89 -9.22
C GLU A 86 1.52 -5.51 -8.68
N LEU A 87 2.47 -6.44 -8.77
CA LEU A 87 3.85 -6.18 -8.36
C LEU A 87 4.49 -5.07 -9.18
N ALA A 88 4.25 -5.06 -10.50
CA ALA A 88 4.77 -4.02 -11.38
C ALA A 88 4.21 -2.65 -11.02
N ARG A 89 2.93 -2.58 -10.65
CA ARG A 89 2.30 -1.34 -10.22
C ARG A 89 2.90 -0.84 -8.91
N LEU A 90 3.10 -1.72 -7.93
CA LEU A 90 3.76 -1.38 -6.68
C LEU A 90 5.19 -0.89 -6.93
N GLN A 91 5.94 -1.59 -7.77
CA GLN A 91 7.31 -1.21 -8.11
C GLN A 91 7.36 0.15 -8.79
N SER A 92 6.42 0.43 -9.69
CA SER A 92 6.33 1.72 -10.37
C SER A 92 6.10 2.87 -9.37
N ILE A 93 5.24 2.66 -8.38
CA ILE A 93 4.99 3.67 -7.35
C ILE A 93 6.23 3.87 -6.47
N VAL A 94 6.87 2.79 -6.06
CA VAL A 94 8.10 2.83 -5.26
C VAL A 94 9.21 3.59 -6.01
N ASP A 95 9.40 3.28 -7.28
CA ASP A 95 10.41 3.93 -8.10
C ASP A 95 10.12 5.43 -8.26
N LYS A 96 8.85 5.78 -8.46
CA LYS A 96 8.44 7.17 -8.59
C LYS A 96 8.72 7.97 -7.32
N VAL A 97 8.43 7.42 -6.16
CA VAL A 97 8.55 8.14 -4.89
C VAL A 97 9.97 8.07 -4.35
N TRP A 98 10.52 6.86 -4.19
CA TRP A 98 11.81 6.69 -3.51
C TRP A 98 13.00 6.91 -4.41
N GLU A 99 12.94 6.51 -5.67
CA GLU A 99 14.04 6.81 -6.61
C GLU A 99 14.15 8.30 -6.91
N SER A 100 13.01 8.99 -6.96
CA SER A 100 13.00 10.44 -7.13
C SER A 100 13.72 11.13 -5.98
N GLU A 101 13.53 10.66 -4.74
CA GLU A 101 14.28 11.13 -3.58
C GLU A 101 15.77 10.83 -3.71
N TYR A 102 16.11 9.59 -4.08
CA TYR A 102 17.49 9.20 -4.30
C TYR A 102 18.13 9.96 -5.44
N ALA A 103 17.36 10.24 -6.49
CA ALA A 103 17.85 11.03 -7.62
C ALA A 103 18.23 12.45 -7.22
N SER A 104 17.50 13.07 -6.30
CA SER A 104 17.80 14.42 -5.85
C SER A 104 18.97 14.47 -4.85
N GLU A 105 19.19 13.39 -4.09
CA GLU A 105 20.23 13.34 -3.05
C GLU A 105 21.50 12.63 -3.51
N GLY A 106 21.39 11.61 -4.34
CA GLY A 106 22.46 10.68 -4.62
C GLY A 106 23.07 10.74 -6.00
N ARG A 107 22.44 11.39 -6.95
CA ARG A 107 22.96 11.42 -8.33
C ARG A 107 24.18 12.28 -8.54
N ASN A 108 24.56 13.01 -7.55
CA ASN A 108 25.80 13.75 -7.57
C ASN A 108 27.00 12.92 -7.14
N THR A 109 26.73 11.66 -6.91
CA THR A 109 27.79 10.70 -6.58
C THR A 109 28.26 9.94 -7.80
#